data_a9c46fa20d5c24831cb7802a41a17a2f
#
_entry.id   a9c46fa20d5c24831cb7802a41a17a2f
#
_cell.length_a   1.000
_cell.length_b   1.000
_cell.length_c   1.000
_cell.angle_alpha   90.00
_cell.angle_beta   90.00
_cell.angle_gamma   90.00
#
_symmetry.space_group_name_H-M   'P 1'
#
loop_
_entity.id
_entity.type
_entity.pdbx_description
1 polymer ?
#
loop_
_entity_poly.entity_id
_entity_poly.type
_entity_poly.pdbx_seq_one_letter_code
_entity_poly.pdbx_strand_id
1 'polypeptide(L)'
;LKSLAIGDYKMSFGQGLVISNDFSPSRTAVVAQAERRTNGFRRHFSTNEQDFFRGVASTITIKNLDISVFYSYRKMDAAVDSLTFTSLKTDGLHRLQRDWEKRKMITMQVYGGNIRYATSHFHVGLTALSYSFGKFKMDPDPKPYNLFYFRGSNNFNIGVDYMLKSNRIKFYGETALSKNGAISTLNALQLTPASYISFLVLYRYYDRRYQALFGNAFSQGSTVQNEQGVYMGLQLTPIARWKLSVYADLFRFPWLKYGIDAPSGGQEYMAQIDYT
;
A
#
# COMPACT_ATOMS: atom_id res chain seq x y z
N LEU A 1 17.85 16.31 -12.03
CA LEU A 1 17.73 15.41 -10.89
C LEU A 1 16.78 16.03 -9.87
N LYS A 2 15.69 15.33 -9.53
CA LYS A 2 14.71 15.78 -8.53
C LYS A 2 15.05 15.25 -7.13
N SER A 3 15.40 13.99 -7.06
CA SER A 3 15.80 13.34 -5.80
C SER A 3 16.81 12.22 -6.06
N LEU A 4 17.69 12.00 -5.08
CA LEU A 4 18.61 10.88 -5.01
C LEU A 4 18.62 10.37 -3.58
N ALA A 5 18.44 9.08 -3.40
CA ALA A 5 18.56 8.41 -2.12
C ALA A 5 19.62 7.30 -2.23
N ILE A 6 20.58 7.31 -1.31
CA ILE A 6 21.61 6.28 -1.17
C ILE A 6 21.58 5.82 0.29
N GLY A 7 21.52 4.52 0.51
CA GLY A 7 21.37 3.93 1.83
C GLY A 7 19.91 3.55 2.13
N ASP A 8 19.38 3.92 3.31
CA ASP A 8 18.06 3.51 3.76
C ASP A 8 17.00 4.52 3.35
N TYR A 9 15.99 4.05 2.62
CA TYR A 9 14.92 4.89 2.10
C TYR A 9 13.55 4.20 2.17
N LYS A 10 12.51 5.02 2.12
CA LYS A 10 11.09 4.63 1.92
C LYS A 10 10.62 5.08 0.56
N MET A 11 9.61 4.42 0.04
CA MET A 11 8.99 4.83 -1.21
C MET A 11 7.48 4.59 -1.22
N SER A 12 6.76 5.48 -1.92
CA SER A 12 5.33 5.39 -2.09
C SER A 12 4.92 5.93 -3.45
N PHE A 13 4.24 5.12 -4.24
CA PHE A 13 3.72 5.46 -5.55
C PHE A 13 2.25 5.05 -5.66
N GLY A 14 1.48 5.80 -6.46
CA GLY A 14 0.06 5.55 -6.67
C GLY A 14 -0.77 5.62 -5.38
N GLN A 15 -1.79 4.79 -5.29
CA GLN A 15 -2.63 4.62 -4.10
C GLN A 15 -2.15 3.49 -3.18
N GLY A 16 -0.97 2.93 -3.47
CA GLY A 16 -0.32 1.91 -2.66
C GLY A 16 -0.75 0.47 -2.98
N LEU A 17 -1.32 0.21 -4.14
CA LEU A 17 -1.60 -1.18 -4.55
C LEU A 17 -0.31 -1.94 -4.85
N VAL A 18 0.66 -1.32 -5.52
CA VAL A 18 1.95 -1.93 -5.84
C VAL A 18 2.93 -1.74 -4.69
N ILE A 19 3.12 -0.52 -4.24
CA ILE A 19 4.09 -0.18 -3.20
C ILE A 19 3.75 1.10 -2.44
N SER A 20 3.72 0.98 -1.11
CA SER A 20 3.72 2.10 -0.19
C SER A 20 4.22 1.63 1.16
N ASN A 21 5.37 2.13 1.61
CA ASN A 21 5.84 1.92 2.98
C ASN A 21 5.90 3.22 3.79
N ASP A 22 5.16 4.24 3.37
CA ASP A 22 4.84 5.37 4.23
C ASP A 22 3.78 4.97 5.26
N PHE A 23 3.90 5.55 6.47
CA PHE A 23 2.84 5.41 7.45
C PHE A 23 1.56 6.06 6.89
N SER A 24 0.50 5.28 6.88
CA SER A 24 -0.80 5.78 6.51
C SER A 24 -1.87 5.02 7.29
N PRO A 25 -2.82 5.70 7.92
CA PRO A 25 -3.93 5.02 8.57
C PRO A 25 -4.70 4.25 7.51
N SER A 26 -4.95 2.97 7.79
CA SER A 26 -5.76 2.11 6.91
C SER A 26 -7.18 2.64 6.79
N ARG A 27 -7.70 3.22 7.86
CA ARG A 27 -9.02 3.84 7.99
C ARG A 27 -8.86 5.26 8.49
N THR A 28 -9.67 6.17 8.02
CA THR A 28 -9.60 7.56 8.48
C THR A 28 -10.95 8.24 8.46
N ALA A 29 -11.24 8.94 9.54
CA ALA A 29 -12.34 9.88 9.64
C ALA A 29 -12.15 11.12 8.76
N VAL A 30 -10.91 11.41 8.37
CA VAL A 30 -10.59 12.58 7.56
C VAL A 30 -10.67 12.21 6.09
N VAL A 31 -11.74 12.62 5.43
CA VAL A 31 -12.04 12.35 4.01
C VAL A 31 -10.82 12.60 3.10
N ALA A 32 -10.11 13.71 3.33
CA ALA A 32 -8.91 14.07 2.56
C ALA A 32 -7.70 13.14 2.77
N GLN A 33 -7.69 12.31 3.82
CA GLN A 33 -6.60 11.37 4.10
C GLN A 33 -6.84 9.97 3.55
N ALA A 34 -8.02 9.69 3.00
CA ALA A 34 -8.29 8.42 2.32
C ALA A 34 -7.43 8.27 1.06
N GLU A 35 -7.10 9.39 0.40
CA GLU A 35 -6.13 9.42 -0.69
C GLU A 35 -4.71 9.21 -0.16
N ARG A 36 -3.99 8.26 -0.73
CA ARG A 36 -2.58 8.06 -0.43
C ARG A 36 -1.74 9.17 -1.06
N ARG A 37 -0.80 9.72 -0.30
CA ARG A 37 0.14 10.69 -0.82
C ARG A 37 1.26 9.98 -1.56
N THR A 38 1.42 10.29 -2.85
CA THR A 38 2.57 9.84 -3.64
C THR A 38 3.77 10.70 -3.30
N ASN A 39 4.59 10.24 -2.36
CA ASN A 39 5.75 11.00 -1.88
C ASN A 39 7.04 10.68 -2.66
N GLY A 40 7.01 9.71 -3.58
CA GLY A 40 8.21 9.21 -4.24
C GLY A 40 9.17 8.58 -3.23
N PHE A 41 10.46 8.94 -3.32
CA PHE A 41 11.47 8.48 -2.38
C PHE A 41 11.62 9.44 -1.20
N ARG A 42 11.72 8.87 0.01
CA ARG A 42 11.99 9.58 1.25
C ARG A 42 13.10 8.90 2.02
N ARG A 43 13.93 9.68 2.69
CA ARG A 43 14.91 9.15 3.61
C ARG A 43 14.23 8.46 4.79
N HIS A 44 14.78 7.32 5.20
CA HIS A 44 14.30 6.61 6.38
C HIS A 44 14.91 7.21 7.66
N PHE A 45 14.06 7.66 8.60
CA PHE A 45 14.46 8.24 9.88
C PHE A 45 13.83 7.53 11.08
N SER A 46 13.06 6.47 10.83
CA SER A 46 12.34 5.76 11.90
C SER A 46 13.26 4.78 12.61
N THR A 47 12.96 4.51 13.88
CA THR A 47 13.52 3.40 14.64
C THR A 47 13.01 2.02 14.20
N ASN A 48 12.07 1.98 13.26
CA ASN A 48 11.60 0.73 12.68
C ASN A 48 12.69 0.12 11.79
N GLU A 49 13.27 -0.99 12.24
CA GLU A 49 14.38 -1.67 11.59
C GLU A 49 13.94 -2.55 10.39
N GLN A 50 12.64 -2.64 10.11
CA GLN A 50 12.14 -3.58 9.11
C GLN A 50 11.45 -2.92 7.92
N ASP A 51 10.83 -1.76 8.09
CA ASP A 51 10.03 -1.11 7.05
C ASP A 51 10.83 -0.05 6.28
N PHE A 52 11.86 -0.48 5.56
CA PHE A 52 12.66 0.37 4.67
C PHE A 52 13.34 -0.46 3.56
N PHE A 53 13.81 0.23 2.54
CA PHE A 53 14.66 -0.32 1.48
C PHE A 53 16.08 0.17 1.65
N ARG A 54 17.06 -0.63 1.26
CA ARG A 54 18.49 -0.28 1.35
C ARG A 54 19.16 -0.43 0.01
N GLY A 55 19.68 0.66 -0.53
CA GLY A 55 20.31 0.68 -1.83
C GLY A 55 20.36 2.05 -2.46
N VAL A 56 19.90 2.16 -3.70
CA VAL A 56 19.93 3.41 -4.46
C VAL A 56 18.59 3.65 -5.12
N ALA A 57 18.12 4.89 -5.06
CA ALA A 57 16.92 5.33 -5.76
C ALA A 57 17.08 6.76 -6.29
N SER A 58 16.55 7.03 -7.46
CA SER A 58 16.68 8.33 -8.12
C SER A 58 15.42 8.70 -8.86
N THR A 59 15.07 9.98 -8.85
CA THR A 59 14.02 10.58 -9.69
C THR A 59 14.60 11.71 -10.53
N ILE A 60 14.34 11.65 -11.83
CA ILE A 60 14.65 12.71 -12.78
C ILE A 60 13.34 13.31 -13.27
N THR A 61 13.24 14.64 -13.26
CA THR A 61 12.10 15.37 -13.80
C THR A 61 12.49 16.04 -15.10
N ILE A 62 11.71 15.81 -16.13
CA ILE A 62 11.82 16.45 -17.45
C ILE A 62 10.46 17.10 -17.73
N LYS A 63 10.34 18.40 -17.53
CA LYS A 63 9.08 19.15 -17.60
C LYS A 63 8.03 18.52 -16.67
N ASN A 64 6.98 17.96 -17.23
CA ASN A 64 5.86 17.33 -16.53
C ASN A 64 6.03 15.82 -16.31
N LEU A 65 7.17 15.25 -16.71
CA LEU A 65 7.46 13.84 -16.63
C LEU A 65 8.47 13.56 -15.52
N ASP A 66 8.08 12.78 -14.53
CA ASP A 66 8.96 12.21 -13.50
C ASP A 66 9.31 10.76 -13.86
N ILE A 67 10.58 10.43 -13.91
CA ILE A 67 11.09 9.07 -14.11
C ILE A 67 11.86 8.69 -12.86
N SER A 68 11.39 7.68 -12.17
CA SER A 68 11.97 7.16 -10.93
C SER A 68 12.45 5.74 -11.13
N VAL A 69 13.66 5.44 -10.66
CA VAL A 69 14.22 4.08 -10.67
C VAL A 69 14.79 3.77 -9.29
N PHE A 70 14.74 2.51 -8.90
CA PHE A 70 15.26 2.07 -7.61
C PHE A 70 15.80 0.64 -7.67
N TYR A 71 16.77 0.41 -6.81
CA TYR A 71 17.32 -0.89 -6.50
C TYR A 71 17.56 -1.00 -5.00
N SER A 72 17.16 -2.10 -4.40
CA SER A 72 17.38 -2.41 -3.00
C SER A 72 17.91 -3.83 -2.84
N TYR A 73 18.93 -3.95 -2.02
CA TYR A 73 19.52 -5.23 -1.60
C TYR A 73 19.56 -5.28 -0.08
N ARG A 74 18.83 -6.20 0.51
CA ARG A 74 18.71 -6.28 1.95
C ARG A 74 18.67 -7.72 2.45
N LYS A 75 19.31 -7.97 3.58
CA LYS A 75 19.14 -9.21 4.33
C LYS A 75 17.94 -9.09 5.26
N MET A 76 17.09 -10.09 5.26
CA MET A 76 15.85 -10.16 6.03
C MET A 76 15.90 -11.30 7.04
N ASP A 77 15.18 -11.11 8.15
CA ASP A 77 15.04 -12.12 9.18
C ASP A 77 13.95 -13.11 8.81
N ALA A 78 14.26 -14.40 8.86
CA ALA A 78 13.31 -15.47 8.60
C ALA A 78 13.70 -16.76 9.31
N ALA A 79 12.70 -17.55 9.65
CA ALA A 79 12.91 -18.96 10.04
C ALA A 79 13.08 -19.77 8.76
N VAL A 80 14.31 -20.18 8.47
CA VAL A 80 14.64 -20.93 7.26
C VAL A 80 14.76 -22.41 7.62
N ASP A 81 14.08 -23.24 6.83
CA ASP A 81 14.29 -24.69 6.80
C ASP A 81 14.80 -25.08 5.42
N SER A 82 16.07 -25.50 5.37
CA SER A 82 16.78 -25.81 4.12
C SER A 82 16.79 -24.61 3.14
N LEU A 83 15.95 -24.61 2.12
CA LEU A 83 15.81 -23.51 1.13
C LEU A 83 14.44 -22.85 1.17
N THR A 84 13.61 -23.17 2.18
CA THR A 84 12.26 -22.63 2.33
C THR A 84 12.13 -21.81 3.61
N PHE A 85 11.21 -20.87 3.62
CA PHE A 85 10.81 -20.12 4.80
C PHE A 85 9.30 -19.81 4.75
N THR A 86 8.66 -19.79 5.92
CA THR A 86 7.20 -19.64 6.01
C THR A 86 6.75 -18.17 5.99
N SER A 87 7.54 -17.28 6.59
CA SER A 87 7.23 -15.85 6.69
C SER A 87 8.48 -15.02 6.94
N LEU A 88 8.42 -13.75 6.57
CA LEU A 88 9.40 -12.74 6.98
C LEU A 88 9.12 -12.32 8.42
N LYS A 89 10.16 -12.21 9.23
CA LYS A 89 10.05 -11.65 10.57
C LYS A 89 10.20 -10.12 10.47
N THR A 90 9.14 -9.39 10.80
CA THR A 90 9.07 -7.93 10.62
C THR A 90 8.98 -7.15 11.93
N ASP A 91 9.13 -7.80 13.08
CA ASP A 91 9.08 -7.16 14.39
C ASP A 91 10.40 -6.50 14.83
N GLY A 92 11.53 -6.86 14.18
CA GLY A 92 12.87 -6.35 14.51
C GLY A 92 13.39 -6.77 15.90
N LEU A 93 12.66 -7.60 16.64
CA LEU A 93 13.01 -7.96 18.02
C LEU A 93 13.89 -9.21 18.06
N HIS A 94 15.04 -9.08 18.70
CA HIS A 94 16.00 -10.18 18.90
C HIS A 94 16.23 -10.41 20.42
N ARG A 95 15.18 -10.79 21.13
CA ARG A 95 15.21 -10.95 22.61
C ARG A 95 15.68 -12.31 23.07
N LEU A 96 15.45 -13.33 22.28
CA LEU A 96 15.78 -14.73 22.60
C LEU A 96 16.86 -15.24 21.66
N GLN A 97 17.63 -16.24 22.09
CA GLN A 97 18.67 -16.87 21.26
C GLN A 97 18.11 -17.38 19.91
N ARG A 98 16.94 -17.99 19.93
CA ARG A 98 16.23 -18.40 18.71
C ARG A 98 15.92 -17.26 17.74
N ASP A 99 15.85 -16.02 18.22
CA ASP A 99 15.60 -14.83 17.36
C ASP A 99 16.89 -14.40 16.66
N TRP A 100 18.05 -14.58 17.32
CA TRP A 100 19.37 -14.34 16.73
C TRP A 100 19.67 -15.35 15.61
N GLU A 101 19.27 -16.60 15.76
CA GLU A 101 19.44 -17.66 14.75
C GLU A 101 18.66 -17.35 13.46
N LYS A 102 17.57 -16.59 13.55
CA LYS A 102 16.73 -16.17 12.41
C LYS A 102 17.18 -14.86 11.76
N ARG A 103 18.20 -14.23 12.32
CA ARG A 103 18.64 -12.89 11.89
C ARG A 103 19.36 -12.95 10.55
N LYS A 104 18.93 -12.10 9.60
CA LYS A 104 19.59 -11.90 8.30
C LYS A 104 19.81 -13.17 7.48
N MET A 105 18.91 -14.15 7.60
CA MET A 105 19.06 -15.46 6.99
C MET A 105 18.79 -15.45 5.48
N ILE A 106 17.92 -14.59 5.00
CA ILE A 106 17.58 -14.51 3.58
C ILE A 106 17.99 -13.17 2.99
N THR A 107 18.27 -13.19 1.70
CA THR A 107 18.54 -11.95 0.93
C THR A 107 17.32 -11.62 0.11
N MET A 108 16.87 -10.38 0.19
CA MET A 108 15.81 -9.85 -0.65
C MET A 108 16.35 -8.76 -1.55
N GLN A 109 16.16 -8.94 -2.86
CA GLN A 109 16.43 -7.94 -3.87
C GLN A 109 15.10 -7.36 -4.34
N VAL A 110 15.02 -6.04 -4.47
CA VAL A 110 13.85 -5.33 -4.98
C VAL A 110 14.32 -4.29 -5.98
N TYR A 111 13.72 -4.29 -7.15
CA TYR A 111 14.04 -3.31 -8.18
C TYR A 111 12.79 -2.94 -8.97
N GLY A 112 12.82 -1.76 -9.55
CA GLY A 112 11.70 -1.28 -10.32
C GLY A 112 11.78 0.19 -10.64
N GLY A 113 10.65 0.75 -11.01
CA GLY A 113 10.54 2.16 -11.36
C GLY A 113 9.10 2.65 -11.39
N ASN A 114 9.00 3.96 -11.50
CA ASN A 114 7.75 4.68 -11.73
C ASN A 114 7.97 5.74 -12.81
N ILE A 115 7.06 5.82 -13.73
CA ILE A 115 6.98 6.90 -14.72
C ILE A 115 5.67 7.63 -14.48
N ARG A 116 5.74 8.93 -14.19
CA ARG A 116 4.56 9.74 -13.89
C ARG A 116 4.56 11.00 -14.75
N TYR A 117 3.50 11.19 -15.50
CA TYR A 117 3.20 12.45 -16.16
C TYR A 117 2.16 13.21 -15.35
N ALA A 118 2.45 14.47 -14.97
CA ALA A 118 1.58 15.26 -14.11
C ALA A 118 1.44 16.68 -14.61
N THR A 119 0.19 17.17 -14.64
CA THR A 119 -0.18 18.56 -14.86
C THR A 119 -0.95 19.10 -13.64
N SER A 120 -1.41 20.35 -13.68
CA SER A 120 -2.25 20.93 -12.62
C SER A 120 -3.62 20.23 -12.46
N HIS A 121 -4.13 19.62 -13.52
CA HIS A 121 -5.49 19.06 -13.57
C HIS A 121 -5.54 17.53 -13.63
N PHE A 122 -4.49 16.88 -14.08
CA PHE A 122 -4.44 15.41 -14.10
C PHE A 122 -3.03 14.87 -13.91
N HIS A 123 -2.95 13.65 -13.46
CA HIS A 123 -1.73 12.84 -13.59
C HIS A 123 -2.09 11.41 -13.98
N VAL A 124 -1.12 10.75 -14.61
CA VAL A 124 -1.09 9.32 -14.87
C VAL A 124 0.30 8.82 -14.50
N GLY A 125 0.35 7.72 -13.75
CA GLY A 125 1.57 7.04 -13.33
C GLY A 125 1.56 5.57 -13.71
N LEU A 126 2.71 5.02 -14.02
CA LEU A 126 2.94 3.60 -14.22
C LEU A 126 4.04 3.17 -13.26
N THR A 127 3.71 2.25 -12.36
CA THR A 127 4.65 1.67 -11.39
C THR A 127 4.89 0.21 -11.72
N ALA A 128 6.15 -0.19 -11.79
CA ALA A 128 6.55 -1.59 -11.93
C ALA A 128 7.58 -1.93 -10.85
N LEU A 129 7.39 -3.07 -10.20
CA LEU A 129 8.25 -3.56 -9.12
C LEU A 129 8.43 -5.06 -9.24
N SER A 130 9.67 -5.52 -9.09
CA SER A 130 10.00 -6.93 -8.98
C SER A 130 10.82 -7.18 -7.72
N TYR A 131 10.60 -8.33 -7.09
CA TYR A 131 11.40 -8.77 -5.95
C TYR A 131 11.77 -10.25 -6.05
N SER A 132 12.91 -10.58 -5.41
CA SER A 132 13.44 -11.94 -5.37
C SER A 132 14.10 -12.25 -4.03
N PHE A 133 13.91 -13.47 -3.55
CA PHE A 133 14.57 -14.03 -2.37
C PHE A 133 15.83 -14.86 -2.73
N GLY A 134 16.34 -14.72 -3.96
CA GLY A 134 17.49 -15.49 -4.44
C GLY A 134 17.18 -16.99 -4.51
N LYS A 135 17.98 -17.79 -3.81
CA LYS A 135 17.81 -19.25 -3.75
C LYS A 135 16.69 -19.72 -2.83
N PHE A 136 16.17 -18.83 -1.97
CA PHE A 136 15.15 -19.18 -1.00
C PHE A 136 13.75 -19.05 -1.60
N LYS A 137 12.83 -19.89 -1.13
CA LYS A 137 11.43 -19.90 -1.51
C LYS A 137 10.56 -19.63 -0.28
N MET A 138 9.68 -18.63 -0.38
CA MET A 138 8.60 -18.45 0.58
C MET A 138 7.58 -19.58 0.37
N ASP A 139 7.27 -20.31 1.42
CA ASP A 139 6.30 -21.42 1.39
C ASP A 139 5.58 -21.51 2.74
N PRO A 140 4.56 -20.67 2.98
CA PRO A 140 3.78 -20.71 4.20
C PRO A 140 3.11 -22.07 4.40
N ASP A 141 3.07 -22.55 5.65
CA ASP A 141 2.34 -23.79 6.00
C ASP A 141 0.93 -23.75 5.42
N PRO A 142 0.48 -24.81 4.72
CA PRO A 142 -0.81 -24.80 4.06
C PRO A 142 -1.95 -24.80 5.09
N LYS A 143 -2.73 -23.72 5.05
CA LYS A 143 -3.96 -23.51 5.82
C LYS A 143 -5.06 -23.05 4.88
N PRO A 144 -6.33 -23.35 5.14
CA PRO A 144 -7.43 -22.92 4.26
C PRO A 144 -7.44 -21.40 3.99
N TYR A 145 -7.17 -20.57 5.01
CA TYR A 145 -7.21 -19.11 4.87
C TYR A 145 -6.04 -18.54 4.04
N ASN A 146 -4.88 -19.23 3.98
CA ASN A 146 -3.70 -18.75 3.26
C ASN A 146 -3.47 -19.43 1.90
N LEU A 147 -4.48 -20.09 1.36
CA LEU A 147 -4.40 -20.82 0.09
C LEU A 147 -3.88 -19.95 -1.06
N PHE A 148 -4.23 -18.68 -1.08
CA PHE A 148 -3.87 -17.73 -2.14
C PHE A 148 -2.66 -16.84 -1.78
N TYR A 149 -2.02 -17.07 -0.64
CA TYR A 149 -0.82 -16.32 -0.28
C TYR A 149 0.32 -16.62 -1.26
N PHE A 150 1.24 -15.68 -1.36
CA PHE A 150 2.39 -15.86 -2.23
C PHE A 150 3.22 -17.08 -1.81
N ARG A 151 3.56 -17.90 -2.81
CA ARG A 151 4.50 -19.03 -2.70
C ARG A 151 5.47 -18.94 -3.87
N GLY A 152 6.76 -18.83 -3.58
CA GLY A 152 7.78 -18.73 -4.62
C GLY A 152 9.04 -17.99 -4.19
N SER A 153 9.99 -17.86 -5.10
CA SER A 153 11.25 -17.14 -4.89
C SER A 153 11.23 -15.71 -5.45
N ASN A 154 10.31 -15.41 -6.34
CA ASN A 154 10.22 -14.09 -6.99
C ASN A 154 8.79 -13.75 -7.40
N ASN A 155 8.48 -12.47 -7.41
CA ASN A 155 7.21 -11.95 -7.89
C ASN A 155 7.41 -10.59 -8.56
N PHE A 156 6.45 -10.14 -9.36
CA PHE A 156 6.39 -8.77 -9.84
C PHE A 156 4.97 -8.21 -9.74
N ASN A 157 4.89 -6.91 -9.62
CA ASN A 157 3.65 -6.16 -9.66
C ASN A 157 3.80 -4.98 -10.62
N ILE A 158 2.75 -4.71 -11.36
CA ILE A 158 2.64 -3.53 -12.21
C ILE A 158 1.32 -2.84 -11.93
N GLY A 159 1.31 -1.50 -11.89
CA GLY A 159 0.10 -0.73 -11.62
C GLY A 159 0.08 0.57 -12.39
N VAL A 160 -1.12 1.01 -12.71
CA VAL A 160 -1.40 2.31 -13.31
C VAL A 160 -2.23 3.12 -12.32
N ASP A 161 -1.71 4.27 -11.91
CA ASP A 161 -2.42 5.24 -11.10
C ASP A 161 -2.80 6.47 -11.92
N TYR A 162 -3.88 7.13 -11.53
CA TYR A 162 -4.42 8.28 -12.23
C TYR A 162 -5.18 9.20 -11.30
N MET A 163 -5.21 10.48 -11.66
CA MET A 163 -6.03 11.50 -11.03
C MET A 163 -6.48 12.52 -12.06
N LEU A 164 -7.77 12.88 -11.97
CA LEU A 164 -8.38 14.00 -12.67
C LEU A 164 -8.92 14.96 -11.62
N LYS A 165 -8.55 16.22 -11.71
CA LYS A 165 -8.95 17.26 -10.75
C LYS A 165 -9.52 18.46 -11.46
N SER A 166 -10.71 18.87 -11.03
CA SER A 166 -11.35 20.13 -11.35
C SER A 166 -11.59 20.93 -10.06
N ASN A 167 -12.15 22.11 -10.16
CA ASN A 167 -12.37 22.99 -8.99
C ASN A 167 -13.18 22.33 -7.86
N ARG A 168 -14.15 21.47 -8.20
CA ARG A 168 -15.08 20.87 -7.24
C ARG A 168 -15.09 19.34 -7.26
N ILE A 169 -14.41 18.74 -8.23
CA ILE A 169 -14.45 17.28 -8.46
C ILE A 169 -13.01 16.77 -8.57
N LYS A 170 -12.72 15.71 -7.83
CA LYS A 170 -11.47 14.98 -7.95
C LYS A 170 -11.78 13.49 -8.09
N PHE A 171 -11.35 12.90 -9.17
CA PHE A 171 -11.40 11.47 -9.40
C PHE A 171 -9.98 10.91 -9.38
N TYR A 172 -9.73 9.87 -8.62
CA TYR A 172 -8.41 9.25 -8.54
C TYR A 172 -8.52 7.75 -8.30
N GLY A 173 -7.48 7.03 -8.66
CA GLY A 173 -7.45 5.59 -8.45
C GLY A 173 -6.11 4.96 -8.84
N GLU A 174 -6.06 3.66 -8.64
CA GLU A 174 -4.97 2.79 -9.09
C GLU A 174 -5.56 1.43 -9.45
N THR A 175 -5.04 0.82 -10.51
CA THR A 175 -5.32 -0.58 -10.86
C THR A 175 -4.00 -1.28 -11.05
N ALA A 176 -3.83 -2.43 -10.40
CA ALA A 176 -2.58 -3.17 -10.38
C ALA A 176 -2.78 -4.66 -10.64
N LEU A 177 -1.74 -5.27 -11.22
CA LEU A 177 -1.67 -6.67 -11.59
C LEU A 177 -0.47 -7.32 -10.88
N SER A 178 -0.64 -8.51 -10.37
CA SER A 178 0.44 -9.37 -9.87
C SER A 178 0.83 -10.45 -10.88
N LYS A 179 2.00 -11.06 -10.72
CA LYS A 179 2.59 -12.06 -11.62
C LYS A 179 1.63 -13.20 -12.00
N ASN A 180 0.76 -13.59 -11.10
CA ASN A 180 -0.23 -14.66 -11.31
C ASN A 180 -1.49 -14.21 -12.08
N GLY A 181 -1.52 -12.99 -12.61
CA GLY A 181 -2.65 -12.44 -13.37
C GLY A 181 -3.81 -11.91 -12.51
N ALA A 182 -3.67 -11.88 -11.19
CA ALA A 182 -4.70 -11.33 -10.31
C ALA A 182 -4.65 -9.80 -10.28
N ILE A 183 -5.84 -9.18 -10.26
CA ILE A 183 -6.04 -7.73 -10.36
C ILE A 183 -6.51 -7.19 -9.02
N SER A 184 -6.03 -6.00 -8.67
CA SER A 184 -6.59 -5.18 -7.59
C SER A 184 -6.83 -3.77 -8.10
N THR A 185 -7.94 -3.15 -7.68
CA THR A 185 -8.28 -1.78 -8.08
C THR A 185 -8.89 -1.01 -6.92
N LEU A 186 -8.55 0.27 -6.86
CA LEU A 186 -9.10 1.26 -5.95
C LEU A 186 -9.45 2.50 -6.76
N ASN A 187 -10.68 3.00 -6.61
CA ASN A 187 -11.18 4.17 -7.32
C ASN A 187 -11.95 5.06 -6.36
N ALA A 188 -11.74 6.34 -6.43
CA ALA A 188 -12.37 7.31 -5.54
C ALA A 188 -12.83 8.55 -6.28
N LEU A 189 -14.02 9.03 -5.91
CA LEU A 189 -14.61 10.28 -6.36
C LEU A 189 -14.81 11.18 -5.15
N GLN A 190 -14.14 12.33 -5.16
CA GLN A 190 -14.31 13.37 -4.16
C GLN A 190 -15.03 14.56 -4.78
N LEU A 191 -16.09 15.01 -4.11
CA LEU A 191 -16.89 16.19 -4.46
C LEU A 191 -16.74 17.24 -3.38
N THR A 192 -16.45 18.47 -3.77
CA THR A 192 -16.32 19.62 -2.87
C THR A 192 -17.21 20.74 -3.40
N PRO A 193 -18.56 20.64 -3.27
CA PRO A 193 -19.49 21.59 -3.84
C PRO A 193 -19.29 23.02 -3.30
N ALA A 194 -18.88 23.11 -2.03
CA ALA A 194 -18.53 24.35 -1.35
C ALA A 194 -17.31 24.13 -0.45
N SER A 195 -16.64 25.18 -0.03
CA SER A 195 -15.41 25.09 0.79
C SER A 195 -15.62 24.42 2.15
N TYR A 196 -16.86 24.41 2.64
CA TYR A 196 -17.24 23.82 3.92
C TYR A 196 -17.82 22.38 3.82
N ILE A 197 -17.94 21.82 2.60
CA ILE A 197 -18.47 20.48 2.38
C ILE A 197 -17.49 19.68 1.51
N SER A 198 -17.10 18.50 1.96
CA SER A 198 -16.37 17.50 1.18
C SER A 198 -17.02 16.14 1.32
N PHE A 199 -17.34 15.52 0.21
CA PHE A 199 -17.91 14.17 0.13
C PHE A 199 -16.98 13.28 -0.66
N LEU A 200 -16.75 12.04 -0.20
CA LEU A 200 -15.91 11.05 -0.83
C LEU A 200 -16.66 9.73 -0.96
N VAL A 201 -16.62 9.14 -2.13
CA VAL A 201 -16.95 7.72 -2.34
C VAL A 201 -15.68 7.03 -2.84
N LEU A 202 -15.29 5.93 -2.19
CA LEU A 202 -14.16 5.12 -2.57
C LEU A 202 -14.61 3.67 -2.71
N TYR A 203 -14.41 3.11 -3.89
CA TYR A 203 -14.63 1.70 -4.18
C TYR A 203 -13.29 0.98 -4.23
N ARG A 204 -13.22 -0.20 -3.61
CA ARG A 204 -12.04 -1.08 -3.66
C ARG A 204 -12.42 -2.52 -3.97
N TYR A 205 -11.61 -3.14 -4.80
CA TYR A 205 -11.68 -4.56 -5.14
C TYR A 205 -10.27 -5.12 -5.16
N TYR A 206 -9.98 -6.04 -4.24
CA TYR A 206 -8.70 -6.74 -4.15
C TYR A 206 -8.94 -8.23 -4.30
N ASP A 207 -8.53 -8.78 -5.46
CA ASP A 207 -8.68 -10.21 -5.73
C ASP A 207 -8.02 -11.03 -4.61
N ARG A 208 -8.65 -12.14 -4.21
CA ARG A 208 -8.10 -13.07 -3.21
C ARG A 208 -6.75 -13.66 -3.60
N ARG A 209 -6.41 -13.66 -4.89
CA ARG A 209 -5.14 -14.16 -5.45
C ARG A 209 -4.11 -13.05 -5.67
N TYR A 210 -4.47 -11.77 -5.48
CA TYR A 210 -3.54 -10.66 -5.68
C TYR A 210 -2.42 -10.73 -4.66
N GLN A 211 -1.17 -10.60 -5.11
CA GLN A 211 0.04 -10.79 -4.30
C GLN A 211 0.95 -9.57 -4.43
N ALA A 212 0.87 -8.64 -3.47
CA ALA A 212 1.73 -7.47 -3.38
C ALA A 212 2.35 -7.40 -1.98
N LEU A 213 3.61 -7.81 -1.86
CA LEU A 213 4.34 -7.83 -0.59
C LEU A 213 4.49 -6.43 0.04
N PHE A 214 4.58 -5.40 -0.80
CA PHE A 214 4.82 -4.02 -0.41
C PHE A 214 3.58 -3.13 -0.58
N GLY A 215 2.44 -3.73 -0.91
CA GLY A 215 1.18 -3.00 -1.04
C GLY A 215 0.65 -2.55 0.31
N ASN A 216 0.24 -1.27 0.42
CA ASN A 216 -0.41 -0.68 1.58
C ASN A 216 -1.41 0.38 1.11
N ALA A 217 -2.49 -0.07 0.49
CA ALA A 217 -3.60 0.76 0.05
C ALA A 217 -4.65 0.93 1.16
N PHE A 218 -5.67 1.74 0.89
CA PHE A 218 -6.82 1.88 1.79
C PHE A 218 -7.58 0.55 1.91
N SER A 219 -7.60 -0.05 3.10
CA SER A 219 -8.17 -1.38 3.33
C SER A 219 -8.64 -1.57 4.77
N GLN A 220 -9.52 -2.52 5.01
CA GLN A 220 -9.88 -3.02 6.34
C GLN A 220 -8.85 -4.06 6.84
N GLY A 221 -8.24 -4.79 5.91
CA GLY A 221 -7.20 -5.75 6.21
C GLY A 221 -5.81 -5.12 6.32
N SER A 222 -4.83 -5.91 6.76
CA SER A 222 -3.41 -5.53 6.78
C SER A 222 -2.70 -5.74 5.44
N THR A 223 -3.37 -6.35 4.47
CA THR A 223 -2.83 -6.67 3.15
C THR A 223 -3.80 -6.25 2.06
N VAL A 224 -3.27 -5.89 0.90
CA VAL A 224 -4.06 -5.56 -0.30
C VAL A 224 -4.47 -6.86 -1.00
N GLN A 225 -5.32 -7.66 -0.35
CA GLN A 225 -5.74 -8.96 -0.84
C GLN A 225 -7.09 -9.35 -0.23
N ASN A 226 -7.93 -10.08 -1.00
CA ASN A 226 -9.16 -10.69 -0.49
C ASN A 226 -10.11 -9.70 0.17
N GLU A 227 -10.35 -8.54 -0.45
CA GLU A 227 -11.23 -7.51 0.10
C GLU A 227 -12.00 -6.79 -1.00
N GLN A 228 -13.28 -6.53 -0.75
CA GLN A 228 -14.13 -5.66 -1.56
C GLN A 228 -14.88 -4.72 -0.64
N GLY A 229 -15.04 -3.46 -1.03
CA GLY A 229 -15.78 -2.54 -0.20
C GLY A 229 -16.04 -1.19 -0.83
N VAL A 230 -16.97 -0.48 -0.21
CA VAL A 230 -17.33 0.90 -0.53
C VAL A 230 -17.24 1.71 0.74
N TYR A 231 -16.38 2.72 0.71
CA TYR A 231 -16.27 3.73 1.76
C TYR A 231 -16.96 5.02 1.29
N MET A 232 -17.77 5.60 2.15
CA MET A 232 -18.43 6.89 1.93
C MET A 232 -18.08 7.81 3.10
N GLY A 233 -17.46 8.94 2.83
CA GLY A 233 -17.06 9.92 3.83
C GLY A 233 -17.67 11.29 3.55
N LEU A 234 -18.13 11.95 4.59
CA LEU A 234 -18.63 13.33 4.57
C LEU A 234 -17.89 14.16 5.61
N GLN A 235 -17.39 15.30 5.20
CA GLN A 235 -16.80 16.28 6.09
C GLN A 235 -17.51 17.61 5.91
N LEU A 236 -17.94 18.21 7.02
CA LEU A 236 -18.62 19.51 7.06
C LEU A 236 -17.86 20.43 8.02
N THR A 237 -17.68 21.67 7.62
CA THR A 237 -17.16 22.76 8.46
C THR A 237 -18.16 23.93 8.43
N PRO A 238 -19.39 23.75 9.02
CA PRO A 238 -20.51 24.67 8.83
C PRO A 238 -20.25 26.05 9.44
N ILE A 239 -19.48 26.10 10.51
CA ILE A 239 -19.13 27.35 11.24
C ILE A 239 -17.64 27.28 11.60
N ALA A 240 -17.01 28.42 11.79
CA ALA A 240 -15.63 28.50 12.25
C ALA A 240 -15.43 27.66 13.53
N ARG A 241 -14.33 26.94 13.61
CA ARG A 241 -13.94 26.05 14.72
C ARG A 241 -14.71 24.73 14.82
N TRP A 242 -15.82 24.51 14.12
CA TRP A 242 -16.56 23.25 14.14
C TRP A 242 -16.29 22.43 12.90
N LYS A 243 -15.92 21.19 13.09
CA LYS A 243 -15.72 20.21 12.02
C LYS A 243 -16.48 18.93 12.37
N LEU A 244 -17.43 18.58 11.52
CA LEU A 244 -18.13 17.29 11.57
C LEU A 244 -17.54 16.35 10.52
N SER A 245 -17.19 15.16 10.91
CA SER A 245 -16.74 14.09 10.04
C SER A 245 -17.59 12.84 10.27
N VAL A 246 -18.15 12.30 9.21
CA VAL A 246 -18.95 11.05 9.25
C VAL A 246 -18.47 10.14 8.16
N TYR A 247 -18.37 8.83 8.44
CA TYR A 247 -18.18 7.86 7.38
C TYR A 247 -18.97 6.57 7.61
N ALA A 248 -19.19 5.87 6.50
CA ALA A 248 -19.67 4.49 6.46
C ALA A 248 -18.71 3.70 5.56
N ASP A 249 -18.27 2.54 6.03
CA ASP A 249 -17.48 1.58 5.26
C ASP A 249 -18.19 0.23 5.25
N LEU A 250 -18.60 -0.21 4.05
CA LEU A 250 -19.24 -1.48 3.82
C LEU A 250 -18.24 -2.39 3.10
N PHE A 251 -17.92 -3.53 3.69
CA PHE A 251 -16.87 -4.40 3.15
C PHE A 251 -17.19 -5.88 3.29
N ARG A 252 -16.53 -6.67 2.45
CA ARG A 252 -16.58 -8.13 2.52
C ARG A 252 -15.23 -8.73 2.17
N PHE A 253 -14.99 -9.92 2.73
CA PHE A 253 -13.86 -10.78 2.43
C PHE A 253 -14.38 -12.02 1.71
N PRO A 254 -14.20 -12.13 0.38
CA PRO A 254 -14.72 -13.23 -0.43
C PRO A 254 -14.12 -14.59 -0.10
N TRP A 255 -12.99 -14.66 0.58
CA TRP A 255 -12.30 -15.85 1.03
C TRP A 255 -12.08 -15.82 2.55
N LEU A 256 -11.70 -16.96 3.10
CA LEU A 256 -11.42 -17.15 4.53
C LEU A 256 -10.33 -16.21 5.04
N LYS A 257 -10.40 -15.87 6.31
CA LYS A 257 -9.36 -15.13 7.05
C LYS A 257 -8.91 -15.96 8.24
N TYR A 258 -7.76 -15.62 8.81
CA TYR A 258 -7.29 -16.25 10.03
C TYR A 258 -8.37 -16.20 11.13
N GLY A 259 -8.73 -17.38 11.67
CA GLY A 259 -9.75 -17.52 12.69
C GLY A 259 -11.21 -17.40 12.20
N ILE A 260 -11.45 -17.38 10.87
CA ILE A 260 -12.78 -17.28 10.28
C ILE A 260 -12.92 -18.32 9.18
N ASP A 261 -13.83 -19.26 9.35
CA ASP A 261 -13.99 -20.44 8.50
C ASP A 261 -15.00 -20.27 7.35
N ALA A 262 -15.50 -19.05 7.13
CA ALA A 262 -16.42 -18.70 6.04
C ALA A 262 -16.08 -17.33 5.44
N PRO A 263 -16.50 -17.06 4.18
CA PRO A 263 -16.51 -15.70 3.65
C PRO A 263 -17.29 -14.78 4.60
N SER A 264 -16.75 -13.61 4.88
CA SER A 264 -17.30 -12.71 5.88
C SER A 264 -17.44 -11.29 5.34
N GLY A 265 -18.22 -10.48 5.99
CA GLY A 265 -18.39 -9.06 5.70
C GLY A 265 -18.67 -8.28 6.95
N GLY A 266 -18.57 -6.97 6.83
CA GLY A 266 -18.82 -6.05 7.93
C GLY A 266 -19.18 -4.67 7.42
N GLN A 267 -19.64 -3.87 8.37
CA GLN A 267 -19.95 -2.46 8.18
C GLN A 267 -19.39 -1.69 9.38
N GLU A 268 -18.85 -0.55 9.08
CA GLU A 268 -18.27 0.34 10.08
C GLU A 268 -18.84 1.74 9.87
N TYR A 269 -19.25 2.36 10.94
CA TYR A 269 -19.77 3.73 10.93
C TYR A 269 -19.03 4.55 11.96
N MET A 270 -18.76 5.80 11.63
CA MET A 270 -18.15 6.74 12.57
C MET A 270 -18.72 8.13 12.38
N ALA A 271 -18.96 8.80 13.49
CA ALA A 271 -19.24 10.23 13.54
C ALA A 271 -18.32 10.90 14.55
N GLN A 272 -17.68 11.98 14.14
CA GLN A 272 -16.75 12.74 14.96
C GLN A 272 -17.06 14.22 14.82
N ILE A 273 -17.03 14.94 15.94
CA ILE A 273 -17.15 16.39 16.01
C ILE A 273 -15.88 16.92 16.66
N ASP A 274 -15.18 17.79 15.96
CA ASP A 274 -14.00 18.50 16.46
C ASP A 274 -14.36 19.98 16.66
N TYR A 275 -13.93 20.53 17.81
CA TYR A 275 -13.98 21.96 18.11
C TYR A 275 -12.58 22.48 18.43
N THR A 276 -12.13 23.50 17.72
CA THR A 276 -10.77 24.09 17.84
C THR A 276 -10.80 25.58 18.12
#